data_87698ec3f8834697a91da008d861aae4
#
_entry.id   87698ec3f8834697a91da008d861aae4
#
_cell.length_a   1.000
_cell.length_b   1.000
_cell.length_c   1.000
_cell.angle_alpha   90.00
_cell.angle_beta   90.00
_cell.angle_gamma   90.00
#
_symmetry.space_group_name_H-M   'P 1'
#
loop_
_entity.id
_entity.type
_entity.pdbx_description
1 polymer ?
#
loop_
_entity_poly.entity_id
_entity_poly.type
_entity_poly.pdbx_seq_one_letter_code
_entity_poly.pdbx_strand_id
1 'polypeptide(L)'
;MSNRRAAFKGRTVAVVDDLSLDEQRYLYRKARELKGAALRGEDVSAFRLDDRDYSAYLIFMEDSTRTRESFRNAAKFLGARTNVFDAATSSFNKNESIVDTVKMLFGYSADSCFIVRSKLEGVCRALEDSLGRYAALQSRDRPAFINAGDGKHEHPTQEFLDEFSFLEQLGWHDERIHLALTGDLFHGRTVHSKADGLRVFREVRVDLVAPDPLMMPSHYVERMKARGYEVRLFETLDEYLGSGKVAPIWYFTRLQLERMGEAVLEKAQALRAAVTFRKDMLGKLPDGTRFYHPLPRDRVNATNPTFLDELPLNGWDGQSANGYWTRIVLMGMVSGLLGDDFEGESPAVRNFEDDFVREAAVVSREKPEVKVGIRPVDEGIVIDHISSGAPIADIWNHIDAVRCILKLNVRSSHGVFHNDRGTFKGIISLPEITSFGERDLKKLAAIAPGCTLNLIKGRRVVKKYRLDMPPRIYGFDQISCKNEACVSHPSHLEGVTPEFRRKGPPGGEAGTTFVCRYCEREHSFREIWDL
;
A
#
# COMPACT_ATOMS: atom_id res chain seq x y z
N MET A 1 24.11 -23.76 -8.72
CA MET A 1 22.77 -23.78 -8.09
C MET A 1 22.52 -22.40 -7.54
N SER A 2 21.54 -21.66 -8.08
CA SER A 2 21.15 -20.34 -7.59
C SER A 2 20.67 -20.46 -6.14
N ASN A 3 21.24 -19.67 -5.24
CA ASN A 3 20.95 -19.73 -3.81
C ASN A 3 19.53 -19.21 -3.55
N ARG A 4 18.49 -20.08 -3.62
CA ARG A 4 17.06 -19.72 -3.47
C ARG A 4 16.73 -19.10 -2.11
N ARG A 5 17.55 -19.34 -1.07
CA ARG A 5 17.45 -18.63 0.22
C ARG A 5 17.49 -17.11 0.06
N ALA A 6 18.21 -16.60 -0.92
CA ALA A 6 18.30 -15.17 -1.20
C ALA A 6 16.96 -14.54 -1.61
N ALA A 7 15.97 -15.31 -2.07
CA ALA A 7 14.70 -14.76 -2.56
C ALA A 7 13.86 -14.07 -1.47
N PHE A 8 13.91 -14.54 -0.22
CA PHE A 8 13.14 -13.97 0.89
C PHE A 8 13.98 -13.13 1.84
N LYS A 9 15.29 -13.35 1.91
CA LYS A 9 16.18 -12.67 2.87
C LYS A 9 16.15 -11.15 2.67
N GLY A 10 15.93 -10.41 3.76
CA GLY A 10 15.92 -8.96 3.76
C GLY A 10 14.69 -8.32 3.06
N ARG A 11 13.65 -9.11 2.78
CA ARG A 11 12.42 -8.59 2.16
C ARG A 11 11.58 -7.80 3.15
N THR A 12 10.91 -6.80 2.60
CA THR A 12 9.87 -6.03 3.31
C THR A 12 8.51 -6.65 3.01
N VAL A 13 7.69 -6.82 4.06
CA VAL A 13 6.29 -7.21 3.97
C VAL A 13 5.47 -6.09 4.58
N ALA A 14 5.18 -5.06 3.79
CA ALA A 14 4.41 -3.88 4.18
C ALA A 14 2.92 -4.07 3.92
N VAL A 15 2.56 -4.77 2.85
CA VAL A 15 1.19 -5.08 2.43
C VAL A 15 1.05 -6.57 2.10
N VAL A 16 -0.19 -7.05 1.99
CA VAL A 16 -0.46 -8.47 1.65
C VAL A 16 0.17 -8.85 0.31
N ASP A 17 0.09 -7.93 -0.67
CA ASP A 17 0.59 -8.12 -2.03
C ASP A 17 2.12 -8.15 -2.16
N ASP A 18 2.88 -7.92 -1.09
CA ASP A 18 4.34 -8.12 -1.07
C ASP A 18 4.74 -9.60 -1.12
N LEU A 19 3.82 -10.48 -0.77
CA LEU A 19 3.94 -11.89 -1.04
C LEU A 19 3.05 -12.28 -2.23
N SER A 20 3.60 -12.96 -3.24
CA SER A 20 2.82 -13.56 -4.32
C SER A 20 1.86 -14.62 -3.76
N LEU A 21 0.91 -15.08 -4.57
CA LEU A 21 0.01 -16.19 -4.16
C LEU A 21 0.80 -17.46 -3.82
N ASP A 22 1.84 -17.77 -4.58
CA ASP A 22 2.67 -18.95 -4.32
C ASP A 22 3.45 -18.80 -3.02
N GLU A 23 3.94 -17.59 -2.73
CA GLU A 23 4.64 -17.29 -1.48
C GLU A 23 3.70 -17.32 -0.27
N GLN A 24 2.47 -16.87 -0.40
CA GLN A 24 1.44 -16.99 0.63
C GLN A 24 1.08 -18.46 0.89
N ARG A 25 0.87 -19.26 -0.17
CA ARG A 25 0.66 -20.70 -0.08
C ARG A 25 1.84 -21.42 0.57
N TYR A 26 3.06 -21.00 0.25
CA TYR A 26 4.27 -21.51 0.90
C TYR A 26 4.26 -21.20 2.41
N LEU A 27 3.95 -19.96 2.79
CA LEU A 27 3.81 -19.54 4.19
C LEU A 27 2.81 -20.43 4.92
N TYR A 28 1.61 -20.66 4.35
CA TYR A 28 0.57 -21.46 4.98
C TYR A 28 0.95 -22.94 5.08
N ARG A 29 1.56 -23.50 4.04
CA ARG A 29 2.06 -24.89 4.06
C ARG A 29 3.09 -25.08 5.16
N LYS A 30 4.08 -24.17 5.27
CA LYS A 30 5.12 -24.24 6.30
C LYS A 30 4.57 -23.98 7.71
N ALA A 31 3.59 -23.09 7.87
CA ALA A 31 2.94 -22.87 9.16
C ALA A 31 2.10 -24.09 9.61
N ARG A 32 1.43 -24.76 8.68
CA ARG A 32 0.73 -26.03 8.93
C ARG A 32 1.69 -27.13 9.36
N GLU A 33 2.82 -27.28 8.65
CA GLU A 33 3.89 -28.25 8.95
C GLU A 33 4.43 -28.00 10.37
N LEU A 34 4.84 -26.77 10.67
CA LEU A 34 5.37 -26.38 11.98
C LEU A 34 4.36 -26.61 13.10
N LYS A 35 3.11 -26.11 12.94
CA LYS A 35 2.05 -26.27 13.93
C LYS A 35 1.78 -27.75 14.21
N GLY A 36 1.68 -28.56 13.14
CA GLY A 36 1.43 -29.99 13.25
C GLY A 36 2.56 -30.73 13.97
N ALA A 37 3.82 -30.49 13.59
CA ALA A 37 4.99 -31.09 14.23
C ALA A 37 5.09 -30.71 15.72
N ALA A 38 4.92 -29.44 16.04
CA ALA A 38 4.97 -28.95 17.41
C ALA A 38 3.88 -29.55 18.31
N LEU A 39 2.64 -29.67 17.80
CA LEU A 39 1.54 -30.27 18.56
C LEU A 39 1.71 -31.79 18.78
N ARG A 40 2.43 -32.48 17.91
CA ARG A 40 2.77 -33.92 18.07
C ARG A 40 4.07 -34.13 18.85
N GLY A 41 4.78 -33.07 19.26
CA GLY A 41 6.07 -33.17 19.94
C GLY A 41 7.22 -33.66 19.04
N GLU A 42 7.11 -33.47 17.73
CA GLU A 42 8.12 -33.81 16.73
C GLU A 42 9.23 -32.76 16.68
N ASP A 43 10.34 -33.08 15.99
CA ASP A 43 11.44 -32.16 15.82
C ASP A 43 11.06 -30.94 14.96
N VAL A 44 11.31 -29.76 15.48
CA VAL A 44 11.05 -28.47 14.83
C VAL A 44 12.36 -27.64 14.64
N SER A 45 13.50 -28.29 14.74
CA SER A 45 14.82 -27.64 14.61
C SER A 45 14.99 -26.93 13.24
N ALA A 46 14.39 -27.46 12.18
CA ALA A 46 14.39 -26.84 10.86
C ALA A 46 13.76 -25.43 10.82
N PHE A 47 12.98 -25.07 11.84
CA PHE A 47 12.39 -23.75 12.02
C PHE A 47 13.12 -22.89 13.04
N ARG A 48 14.39 -23.18 13.34
CA ARG A 48 15.21 -22.42 14.28
C ARG A 48 16.46 -21.90 13.59
N LEU A 49 16.83 -20.67 13.93
CA LEU A 49 18.06 -20.05 13.46
C LEU A 49 19.24 -20.62 14.25
N ASP A 50 20.28 -21.03 13.54
CA ASP A 50 21.57 -21.37 14.14
C ASP A 50 22.41 -20.12 14.45
N ASP A 51 22.06 -18.99 13.84
CA ASP A 51 22.76 -17.71 13.95
C ASP A 51 22.29 -16.94 15.19
N ARG A 52 23.18 -16.88 16.19
CA ARG A 52 22.95 -16.11 17.42
C ARG A 52 23.01 -14.58 17.19
N ASP A 53 23.45 -14.13 16.03
CA ASP A 53 23.61 -12.71 15.72
C ASP A 53 22.42 -12.10 14.98
N TYR A 54 21.41 -12.91 14.64
CA TYR A 54 20.16 -12.41 14.09
C TYR A 54 19.30 -11.72 15.17
N SER A 55 18.91 -10.47 14.90
CA SER A 55 18.12 -9.66 15.84
C SER A 55 16.73 -9.36 15.31
N ALA A 56 15.72 -9.53 16.14
CA ALA A 56 14.35 -9.08 15.91
C ALA A 56 14.07 -7.82 16.75
N TYR A 57 13.81 -6.70 16.10
CA TYR A 57 13.46 -5.43 16.73
C TYR A 57 11.97 -5.20 16.65
N LEU A 58 11.28 -5.13 17.79
CA LEU A 58 9.86 -4.85 17.90
C LEU A 58 9.66 -3.35 18.16
N ILE A 59 9.30 -2.59 17.12
CA ILE A 59 9.10 -1.15 17.17
C ILE A 59 7.61 -0.86 17.16
N PHE A 60 7.03 -0.71 18.33
CA PHE A 60 5.60 -0.50 18.51
C PHE A 60 5.34 0.93 18.99
N MET A 61 4.99 1.81 18.04
CA MET A 61 4.62 3.21 18.28
C MET A 61 3.12 3.38 18.54
N GLU A 62 2.35 2.31 18.38
CA GLU A 62 0.94 2.20 18.72
C GLU A 62 0.72 0.96 19.58
N ASP A 63 -0.10 1.07 20.63
CA ASP A 63 -0.35 -0.03 21.54
C ASP A 63 -0.98 -1.25 20.85
N SER A 64 -0.38 -2.41 21.06
CA SER A 64 -0.92 -3.69 20.62
C SER A 64 -0.31 -4.86 21.40
N THR A 65 -0.97 -5.28 22.45
CA THR A 65 -0.47 -6.37 23.30
C THR A 65 -0.36 -7.69 22.54
N ARG A 66 -1.44 -8.12 21.84
CA ARG A 66 -1.46 -9.41 21.14
C ARG A 66 -0.43 -9.50 20.04
N THR A 67 -0.37 -8.51 19.15
CA THR A 67 0.58 -8.52 18.03
C THR A 67 2.01 -8.50 18.54
N ARG A 68 2.32 -7.64 19.53
CA ARG A 68 3.65 -7.54 20.12
C ARG A 68 4.08 -8.84 20.77
N GLU A 69 3.24 -9.43 21.65
CA GLU A 69 3.59 -10.67 22.34
C GLU A 69 3.68 -11.87 21.39
N SER A 70 2.82 -11.94 20.36
CA SER A 70 2.90 -12.98 19.35
C SER A 70 4.24 -12.93 18.58
N PHE A 71 4.67 -11.74 18.11
CA PHE A 71 5.98 -11.59 17.46
C PHE A 71 7.14 -11.82 18.41
N ARG A 72 7.04 -11.35 19.65
CA ARG A 72 8.07 -11.58 20.67
C ARG A 72 8.29 -13.06 20.93
N ASN A 73 7.21 -13.83 21.05
CA ASN A 73 7.31 -15.28 21.25
C ASN A 73 7.76 -16.00 19.96
N ALA A 74 7.35 -15.53 18.78
CA ALA A 74 7.82 -16.05 17.50
C ALA A 74 9.35 -15.85 17.33
N ALA A 75 9.87 -14.66 17.62
CA ALA A 75 11.31 -14.37 17.62
C ALA A 75 12.08 -15.27 18.59
N LYS A 76 11.53 -15.47 19.80
CA LYS A 76 12.09 -16.37 20.80
C LYS A 76 12.15 -17.82 20.34
N PHE A 77 11.07 -18.29 19.69
CA PHE A 77 11.03 -19.64 19.12
C PHE A 77 12.08 -19.82 18.04
N LEU A 78 12.23 -18.85 17.14
CA LEU A 78 13.27 -18.87 16.10
C LEU A 78 14.71 -18.85 16.65
N GLY A 79 14.93 -18.42 17.88
CA GLY A 79 16.27 -18.23 18.44
C GLY A 79 16.86 -16.84 18.18
N ALA A 80 16.08 -15.90 17.62
CA ALA A 80 16.52 -14.54 17.39
C ALA A 80 16.67 -13.74 18.69
N ARG A 81 17.68 -12.85 18.77
CA ARG A 81 17.77 -11.88 19.85
C ARG A 81 16.60 -10.90 19.74
N THR A 82 15.76 -10.86 20.75
CA THR A 82 14.55 -10.05 20.76
C THR A 82 14.77 -8.73 21.48
N ASN A 83 14.63 -7.62 20.78
CA ASN A 83 14.74 -6.27 21.31
C ASN A 83 13.36 -5.60 21.21
N VAL A 84 12.82 -5.16 22.35
CA VAL A 84 11.56 -4.42 22.39
C VAL A 84 11.89 -2.94 22.57
N PHE A 85 11.45 -2.13 21.62
CA PHE A 85 11.60 -0.69 21.66
C PHE A 85 10.33 -0.07 22.21
N ASP A 86 10.45 0.68 23.30
CA ASP A 86 9.35 1.42 23.90
C ASP A 86 9.37 2.88 23.40
N ALA A 87 8.42 3.21 22.54
CA ALA A 87 8.30 4.55 22.00
C ALA A 87 8.00 5.61 23.09
N ALA A 88 7.28 5.24 24.16
CA ALA A 88 6.89 6.18 25.21
C ALA A 88 8.08 6.67 26.05
N THR A 89 9.15 5.87 26.15
CA THR A 89 10.37 6.19 26.91
C THR A 89 11.58 6.50 26.04
N SER A 90 11.39 6.62 24.73
CA SER A 90 12.47 6.80 23.75
C SER A 90 12.69 8.26 23.35
N SER A 91 13.73 8.48 22.54
CA SER A 91 14.08 9.76 21.96
C SER A 91 13.04 10.29 20.93
N PHE A 92 12.07 9.50 20.52
CA PHE A 92 10.89 10.01 19.78
C PHE A 92 10.20 11.16 20.49
N ASN A 93 10.17 11.15 21.83
CA ASN A 93 9.64 12.27 22.61
C ASN A 93 10.49 13.56 22.50
N LYS A 94 11.66 13.49 21.84
CA LYS A 94 12.56 14.63 21.55
C LYS A 94 12.55 15.00 20.06
N ASN A 95 11.53 14.61 19.31
CA ASN A 95 11.39 14.81 17.87
C ASN A 95 12.48 14.11 17.01
N GLU A 96 13.01 12.96 17.47
CA GLU A 96 13.86 12.11 16.63
C GLU A 96 13.02 11.41 15.55
N SER A 97 13.53 11.37 14.31
CA SER A 97 12.84 10.67 13.23
C SER A 97 12.85 9.15 13.42
N ILE A 98 11.81 8.47 12.90
CA ILE A 98 11.73 7.00 12.90
C ILE A 98 12.95 6.41 12.18
N VAL A 99 13.36 7.04 11.08
CA VAL A 99 14.48 6.58 10.25
C VAL A 99 15.80 6.62 11.02
N ASP A 100 16.08 7.68 11.78
CA ASP A 100 17.35 7.80 12.52
C ASP A 100 17.42 6.80 13.66
N THR A 101 16.33 6.62 14.40
CA THR A 101 16.25 5.57 15.42
C THR A 101 16.51 4.17 14.85
N VAL A 102 15.88 3.83 13.72
CA VAL A 102 16.05 2.50 13.12
C VAL A 102 17.46 2.31 12.53
N LYS A 103 18.08 3.37 11.98
CA LYS A 103 19.49 3.33 11.55
C LYS A 103 20.43 3.01 12.71
N MET A 104 20.22 3.64 13.86
CA MET A 104 21.01 3.38 15.05
C MET A 104 20.86 1.92 15.48
N LEU A 105 19.62 1.40 15.58
CA LEU A 105 19.36 0.01 15.94
C LEU A 105 19.93 -0.99 14.93
N PHE A 106 19.88 -0.69 13.63
CA PHE A 106 20.50 -1.50 12.59
C PHE A 106 22.01 -1.65 12.77
N GLY A 107 22.66 -0.66 13.39
CA GLY A 107 24.10 -0.71 13.72
C GLY A 107 24.48 -1.77 14.75
N TYR A 108 23.52 -2.30 15.52
CA TYR A 108 23.81 -3.20 16.65
C TYR A 108 23.75 -4.70 16.34
N SER A 109 23.44 -5.09 15.11
CA SER A 109 23.36 -6.50 14.72
C SER A 109 23.89 -6.71 13.31
N ALA A 110 24.48 -7.89 13.05
CA ALA A 110 24.95 -8.25 11.71
C ALA A 110 23.77 -8.41 10.74
N ASP A 111 22.70 -9.06 11.18
CA ASP A 111 21.48 -9.30 10.42
C ASP A 111 20.24 -9.01 11.28
N SER A 112 19.19 -8.49 10.69
CA SER A 112 18.03 -8.02 11.48
C SER A 112 16.71 -7.99 10.73
N CYS A 113 15.63 -8.15 11.50
CA CYS A 113 14.27 -7.92 11.10
C CYS A 113 13.62 -6.88 12.02
N PHE A 114 12.96 -5.89 11.45
CA PHE A 114 12.23 -4.86 12.16
C PHE A 114 10.72 -5.09 12.01
N ILE A 115 10.06 -5.36 13.12
CA ILE A 115 8.61 -5.52 13.20
C ILE A 115 8.04 -4.19 13.66
N VAL A 116 7.39 -3.47 12.73
CA VAL A 116 7.00 -2.08 12.93
C VAL A 116 5.49 -1.95 13.02
N ARG A 117 5.01 -1.31 14.10
CA ARG A 117 3.63 -0.89 14.25
C ARG A 117 3.56 0.61 14.47
N SER A 118 2.79 1.32 13.63
CA SER A 118 2.75 2.78 13.61
C SER A 118 1.32 3.29 13.43
N LYS A 119 1.08 4.56 13.83
CA LYS A 119 -0.10 5.32 13.41
C LYS A 119 0.06 5.89 12.00
N LEU A 120 1.32 6.13 11.57
CA LEU A 120 1.63 6.61 10.25
C LEU A 120 1.60 5.46 9.25
N GLU A 121 0.98 5.69 8.11
CA GLU A 121 0.83 4.74 7.02
C GLU A 121 2.09 4.72 6.14
N GLY A 122 2.53 3.53 5.72
CA GLY A 122 3.66 3.33 4.82
C GLY A 122 5.05 3.41 5.45
N VAL A 123 5.18 3.38 6.78
CA VAL A 123 6.46 3.48 7.50
C VAL A 123 7.44 2.38 7.07
N CYS A 124 6.98 1.13 6.90
CA CYS A 124 7.86 0.04 6.47
C CYS A 124 8.49 0.30 5.10
N ARG A 125 7.77 0.92 4.16
CA ARG A 125 8.31 1.32 2.85
C ARG A 125 9.34 2.42 2.96
N ALA A 126 9.09 3.43 3.82
CA ALA A 126 10.04 4.50 4.04
C ALA A 126 11.35 3.99 4.67
N LEU A 127 11.24 3.08 5.62
CA LEU A 127 12.38 2.40 6.23
C LEU A 127 13.12 1.52 5.23
N GLU A 128 12.42 0.73 4.41
CA GLU A 128 13.00 -0.07 3.33
C GLU A 128 13.89 0.78 2.42
N ASP A 129 13.38 1.94 1.97
CA ASP A 129 14.13 2.83 1.09
C ASP A 129 15.36 3.45 1.78
N SER A 130 15.17 3.94 3.00
CA SER A 130 16.23 4.63 3.73
C SER A 130 17.31 3.67 4.20
N LEU A 131 16.92 2.55 4.81
CA LEU A 131 17.87 1.55 5.31
C LEU A 131 18.50 0.75 4.18
N GLY A 132 17.77 0.51 3.07
CA GLY A 132 18.35 -0.16 1.89
C GLY A 132 19.50 0.64 1.28
N ARG A 133 19.35 1.97 1.15
CA ARG A 133 20.44 2.86 0.72
C ARG A 133 21.59 2.89 1.73
N TYR A 134 21.25 3.00 3.02
CA TYR A 134 22.26 3.04 4.09
C TYR A 134 23.05 1.74 4.19
N ALA A 135 22.39 0.57 4.11
CA ALA A 135 23.04 -0.74 4.12
C ALA A 135 23.98 -0.91 2.91
N ALA A 136 23.56 -0.47 1.72
CA ALA A 136 24.42 -0.49 0.52
C ALA A 136 25.69 0.35 0.70
N LEU A 137 25.58 1.55 1.30
CA LEU A 137 26.75 2.40 1.62
C LEU A 137 27.71 1.75 2.63
N GLN A 138 27.18 0.90 3.50
CA GLN A 138 27.97 0.18 4.52
C GLN A 138 28.43 -1.21 4.02
N SER A 139 28.15 -1.58 2.78
CA SER A 139 28.41 -2.94 2.24
C SER A 139 27.81 -4.05 3.10
N ARG A 140 26.59 -3.83 3.62
CA ARG A 140 25.84 -4.75 4.48
C ARG A 140 24.59 -5.27 3.78
N ASP A 141 24.11 -6.42 4.23
CA ASP A 141 22.80 -6.95 3.81
C ASP A 141 21.67 -6.01 4.26
N ARG A 142 20.62 -5.93 3.45
CA ARG A 142 19.43 -5.15 3.75
C ARG A 142 18.66 -5.80 4.91
N PRO A 143 18.22 -5.03 5.91
CA PRO A 143 17.35 -5.56 6.95
C PRO A 143 15.96 -5.88 6.39
N ALA A 144 15.26 -6.81 7.00
CA ALA A 144 13.87 -7.09 6.69
C ALA A 144 12.94 -6.17 7.50
N PHE A 145 11.78 -5.82 6.90
CA PHE A 145 10.73 -5.08 7.58
C PHE A 145 9.41 -5.84 7.50
N ILE A 146 8.69 -5.93 8.62
CA ILE A 146 7.36 -6.52 8.70
C ILE A 146 6.39 -5.48 9.27
N ASN A 147 5.34 -5.17 8.52
CA ASN A 147 4.27 -4.31 8.98
C ASN A 147 3.37 -5.06 9.99
N ALA A 148 3.40 -4.62 11.24
CA ALA A 148 2.56 -5.13 12.33
C ALA A 148 1.27 -4.28 12.52
N GLY A 149 0.91 -3.50 11.51
CA GLY A 149 -0.23 -2.61 11.41
C GLY A 149 0.17 -1.15 11.36
N ASP A 150 -0.23 -0.44 10.30
CA ASP A 150 0.04 0.98 10.08
C ASP A 150 -1.27 1.77 9.85
N GLY A 151 -1.61 2.64 10.77
CA GLY A 151 -2.79 3.51 10.69
C GLY A 151 -4.08 2.79 10.30
N LYS A 152 -4.69 3.24 9.21
CA LYS A 152 -5.88 2.64 8.58
C LYS A 152 -5.53 1.85 7.30
N HIS A 153 -4.25 1.79 6.94
CA HIS A 153 -3.76 1.21 5.70
C HIS A 153 -3.84 -0.32 5.75
N GLU A 154 -2.82 -1.02 6.25
CA GLU A 154 -2.82 -2.49 6.26
C GLU A 154 -2.28 -3.11 7.55
N HIS A 155 -2.61 -4.38 7.74
CA HIS A 155 -2.02 -5.28 8.73
C HIS A 155 -1.80 -6.66 8.10
N PRO A 156 -0.81 -6.83 7.20
CA PRO A 156 -0.66 -8.06 6.41
C PRO A 156 -0.55 -9.30 7.26
N THR A 157 0.11 -9.22 8.42
CA THR A 157 0.25 -10.39 9.31
C THR A 157 -1.04 -10.77 10.05
N GLN A 158 -2.03 -9.88 10.09
CA GLN A 158 -3.37 -10.24 10.52
C GLN A 158 -4.11 -10.99 9.39
N GLU A 159 -3.96 -10.52 8.16
CA GLU A 159 -4.55 -11.21 7.02
C GLU A 159 -4.03 -12.63 6.88
N PHE A 160 -2.72 -12.83 6.95
CA PHE A 160 -2.12 -14.18 6.84
C PHE A 160 -2.59 -15.15 7.93
N LEU A 161 -2.77 -14.69 9.17
CA LEU A 161 -3.30 -15.57 10.22
C LEU A 161 -4.79 -15.85 10.07
N ASP A 162 -5.55 -14.91 9.52
CA ASP A 162 -6.97 -15.06 9.24
C ASP A 162 -7.16 -16.12 8.14
N GLU A 163 -6.47 -15.98 7.02
CA GLU A 163 -6.53 -16.94 5.91
C GLU A 163 -6.04 -18.33 6.29
N PHE A 164 -4.96 -18.40 7.08
CA PHE A 164 -4.51 -19.67 7.65
C PHE A 164 -5.63 -20.33 8.46
N SER A 165 -6.39 -19.55 9.24
CA SER A 165 -7.49 -20.07 10.05
C SER A 165 -8.69 -20.49 9.21
N PHE A 166 -8.96 -19.79 8.11
CA PHE A 166 -10.02 -20.17 7.17
C PHE A 166 -9.65 -21.45 6.42
N LEU A 167 -8.40 -21.57 5.96
CA LEU A 167 -7.90 -22.81 5.34
C LEU A 167 -7.96 -24.00 6.32
N GLU A 168 -7.64 -23.78 7.59
CA GLU A 168 -7.73 -24.81 8.64
C GLU A 168 -9.18 -25.27 8.83
N GLN A 169 -10.17 -24.35 8.89
CA GLN A 169 -11.60 -24.70 8.95
C GLN A 169 -12.07 -25.47 7.71
N LEU A 170 -11.56 -25.09 6.54
CA LEU A 170 -11.90 -25.72 5.26
C LEU A 170 -11.12 -27.02 4.99
N GLY A 171 -10.40 -27.56 5.97
CA GLY A 171 -9.60 -28.78 5.79
C GLY A 171 -8.46 -28.63 4.79
N TRP A 172 -7.95 -27.41 4.60
CA TRP A 172 -6.89 -27.03 3.65
C TRP A 172 -7.29 -27.08 2.16
N HIS A 173 -8.59 -26.97 1.89
CA HIS A 173 -9.14 -26.81 0.54
C HIS A 173 -9.22 -25.32 0.19
N ASP A 174 -8.62 -24.93 -0.96
CA ASP A 174 -8.57 -23.55 -1.45
C ASP A 174 -9.49 -23.31 -2.66
N GLU A 175 -10.35 -24.29 -3.01
CA GLU A 175 -11.23 -24.18 -4.17
C GLU A 175 -12.30 -23.10 -3.97
N ARG A 176 -12.87 -23.00 -2.77
CA ARG A 176 -13.99 -22.09 -2.50
C ARG A 176 -13.98 -21.59 -1.06
N ILE A 177 -14.28 -20.30 -0.90
CA ILE A 177 -14.64 -19.70 0.39
C ILE A 177 -15.96 -18.95 0.30
N HIS A 178 -16.79 -19.09 1.34
CA HIS A 178 -17.97 -18.26 1.55
C HIS A 178 -17.84 -17.61 2.93
N LEU A 179 -17.68 -16.28 2.97
CA LEU A 179 -17.33 -15.51 4.15
C LEU A 179 -18.35 -14.38 4.38
N ALA A 180 -18.87 -14.26 5.59
CA ALA A 180 -19.64 -13.10 6.03
C ALA A 180 -18.74 -12.14 6.83
N LEU A 181 -18.65 -10.87 6.41
CA LEU A 181 -18.01 -9.79 7.14
C LEU A 181 -19.08 -8.96 7.83
N THR A 182 -18.98 -8.78 9.15
CA THR A 182 -20.00 -8.05 9.92
C THR A 182 -19.40 -7.17 11.00
N GLY A 183 -20.09 -6.07 11.32
CA GLY A 183 -19.68 -5.07 12.30
C GLY A 183 -19.35 -3.72 11.66
N ASP A 184 -18.23 -3.10 12.05
CA ASP A 184 -17.76 -1.86 11.45
C ASP A 184 -16.87 -2.17 10.23
N LEU A 185 -17.47 -2.22 9.05
CA LEU A 185 -16.78 -2.47 7.79
C LEU A 185 -16.20 -1.17 7.20
N PHE A 186 -16.62 0.00 7.69
CA PHE A 186 -16.14 1.30 7.22
C PHE A 186 -14.74 1.63 7.76
N HIS A 187 -14.49 1.39 9.07
CA HIS A 187 -13.22 1.73 9.71
C HIS A 187 -12.29 0.53 9.90
N GLY A 188 -12.75 -0.67 9.52
CA GLY A 188 -12.08 -1.92 9.81
C GLY A 188 -10.96 -2.26 8.82
N ARG A 189 -9.70 -1.80 9.05
CA ARG A 189 -8.56 -2.18 8.17
C ARG A 189 -8.44 -3.69 7.91
N THR A 190 -8.78 -4.53 8.89
CA THR A 190 -8.70 -5.98 8.75
C THR A 190 -9.72 -6.57 7.78
N VAL A 191 -10.85 -5.89 7.56
CA VAL A 191 -11.82 -6.30 6.53
C VAL A 191 -11.50 -5.67 5.17
N HIS A 192 -10.80 -4.52 5.14
CA HIS A 192 -10.32 -3.92 3.89
C HIS A 192 -9.26 -4.81 3.24
N SER A 193 -8.33 -5.38 4.02
CA SER A 193 -7.30 -6.30 3.52
C SER A 193 -7.89 -7.57 2.88
N LYS A 194 -9.14 -7.97 3.24
CA LYS A 194 -9.84 -9.09 2.60
C LYS A 194 -10.11 -8.86 1.11
N ALA A 195 -10.16 -7.62 0.66
CA ALA A 195 -10.31 -7.33 -0.77
C ALA A 195 -9.14 -7.90 -1.60
N ASP A 196 -7.97 -8.01 -1.00
CA ASP A 196 -6.76 -8.51 -1.65
C ASP A 196 -6.35 -9.90 -1.15
N GLY A 197 -6.52 -10.20 0.12
CA GLY A 197 -6.10 -11.45 0.76
C GLY A 197 -6.85 -12.68 0.27
N LEU A 198 -8.16 -12.61 0.17
CA LEU A 198 -9.00 -13.79 -0.18
C LEU A 198 -8.70 -14.41 -1.56
N ARG A 199 -7.86 -13.80 -2.37
CA ARG A 199 -7.42 -14.34 -3.68
C ARG A 199 -6.64 -15.67 -3.58
N VAL A 200 -6.26 -16.10 -2.38
CA VAL A 200 -5.70 -17.43 -2.16
C VAL A 200 -6.72 -18.53 -2.52
N PHE A 201 -8.01 -18.21 -2.40
CA PHE A 201 -9.11 -19.09 -2.80
C PHE A 201 -9.50 -18.84 -4.28
N ARG A 202 -9.87 -19.91 -5.00
CA ARG A 202 -10.23 -19.83 -6.43
C ARG A 202 -11.60 -19.21 -6.65
N GLU A 203 -12.59 -19.58 -5.83
CA GLU A 203 -13.94 -19.02 -5.84
C GLU A 203 -14.21 -18.33 -4.51
N VAL A 204 -14.53 -17.04 -4.57
CA VAL A 204 -14.72 -16.20 -3.38
C VAL A 204 -16.12 -15.61 -3.38
N ARG A 205 -16.89 -15.91 -2.34
CA ARG A 205 -18.16 -15.24 -2.03
C ARG A 205 -18.03 -14.49 -0.72
N VAL A 206 -18.38 -13.20 -0.74
CA VAL A 206 -18.33 -12.31 0.43
C VAL A 206 -19.70 -11.69 0.67
N ASP A 207 -20.24 -11.88 1.86
CA ASP A 207 -21.44 -11.24 2.34
C ASP A 207 -21.06 -10.11 3.29
N LEU A 208 -21.37 -8.87 2.92
CA LEU A 208 -21.12 -7.69 3.73
C LEU A 208 -22.39 -7.38 4.52
N VAL A 209 -22.31 -7.46 5.86
CA VAL A 209 -23.46 -7.30 6.75
C VAL A 209 -23.22 -6.14 7.69
N ALA A 210 -23.70 -4.97 7.31
CA ALA A 210 -23.60 -3.75 8.11
C ALA A 210 -24.62 -2.70 7.66
N PRO A 211 -25.19 -1.90 8.55
CA PRO A 211 -26.01 -0.74 8.17
C PRO A 211 -25.16 0.32 7.47
N ASP A 212 -25.79 1.19 6.67
CA ASP A 212 -25.18 2.18 5.80
C ASP A 212 -23.97 2.93 6.41
N PRO A 213 -24.04 3.53 7.61
CA PRO A 213 -22.89 4.24 8.17
C PRO A 213 -21.68 3.36 8.52
N LEU A 214 -21.88 2.04 8.59
CA LEU A 214 -20.85 1.05 8.93
C LEU A 214 -20.43 0.20 7.74
N MET A 215 -21.10 0.36 6.58
CA MET A 215 -20.87 -0.42 5.38
C MET A 215 -19.48 -0.16 4.80
N MET A 216 -18.91 -1.18 4.18
CA MET A 216 -17.63 -1.10 3.50
C MET A 216 -17.61 -0.02 2.42
N PRO A 217 -16.58 0.84 2.36
CA PRO A 217 -16.46 1.86 1.32
C PRO A 217 -16.54 1.26 -0.09
N SER A 218 -17.25 1.94 -0.99
CA SER A 218 -17.56 1.43 -2.34
C SER A 218 -16.33 0.99 -3.14
N HIS A 219 -15.21 1.70 -3.01
CA HIS A 219 -13.98 1.36 -3.72
C HIS A 219 -13.40 -0.01 -3.36
N TYR A 220 -13.58 -0.49 -2.11
CA TYR A 220 -13.20 -1.86 -1.74
C TYR A 220 -14.18 -2.88 -2.30
N VAL A 221 -15.48 -2.57 -2.31
CA VAL A 221 -16.50 -3.42 -2.93
C VAL A 221 -16.25 -3.57 -4.43
N GLU A 222 -15.93 -2.47 -5.11
CA GLU A 222 -15.56 -2.48 -6.53
C GLU A 222 -14.27 -3.27 -6.79
N ARG A 223 -13.27 -3.14 -5.91
CA ARG A 223 -12.03 -3.91 -5.96
C ARG A 223 -12.29 -5.41 -5.84
N MET A 224 -13.12 -5.84 -4.88
CA MET A 224 -13.54 -7.23 -4.73
C MET A 224 -14.22 -7.75 -6.01
N LYS A 225 -15.18 -7.00 -6.55
CA LYS A 225 -15.89 -7.37 -7.80
C LYS A 225 -14.93 -7.43 -9.00
N ALA A 226 -13.99 -6.49 -9.11
CA ALA A 226 -12.98 -6.49 -10.17
C ALA A 226 -12.04 -7.71 -10.10
N ARG A 227 -11.86 -8.28 -8.90
CA ARG A 227 -11.12 -9.54 -8.68
C ARG A 227 -11.97 -10.80 -8.92
N GLY A 228 -13.22 -10.66 -9.31
CA GLY A 228 -14.13 -11.77 -9.59
C GLY A 228 -14.84 -12.33 -8.36
N TYR A 229 -14.83 -11.63 -7.22
CA TYR A 229 -15.56 -12.07 -6.03
C TYR A 229 -17.06 -11.83 -6.21
N GLU A 230 -17.87 -12.80 -5.78
CA GLU A 230 -19.32 -12.61 -5.65
C GLU A 230 -19.59 -11.85 -4.34
N VAL A 231 -20.08 -10.60 -4.43
CA VAL A 231 -20.32 -9.73 -3.26
C VAL A 231 -21.80 -9.46 -3.11
N ARG A 232 -22.35 -9.74 -1.91
CA ARG A 232 -23.72 -9.40 -1.53
C ARG A 232 -23.71 -8.45 -0.33
N LEU A 233 -24.68 -7.55 -0.25
CA LEU A 233 -24.80 -6.56 0.81
C LEU A 233 -26.09 -6.75 1.57
N PHE A 234 -26.03 -6.61 2.90
CA PHE A 234 -27.15 -6.73 3.82
C PHE A 234 -27.02 -5.65 4.91
N GLU A 235 -28.12 -5.08 5.32
CA GLU A 235 -28.11 -4.05 6.36
C GLU A 235 -28.08 -4.60 7.78
N THR A 236 -28.65 -5.80 7.98
CA THR A 236 -28.78 -6.40 9.32
C THR A 236 -28.51 -7.91 9.30
N LEU A 237 -28.16 -8.45 10.47
CA LEU A 237 -28.05 -9.90 10.66
C LEU A 237 -29.38 -10.64 10.45
N ASP A 238 -30.51 -10.02 10.78
CA ASP A 238 -31.83 -10.64 10.57
C ASP A 238 -32.14 -10.78 9.09
N GLU A 239 -31.88 -9.75 8.29
CA GLU A 239 -32.00 -9.78 6.83
C GLU A 239 -31.08 -10.85 6.22
N TYR A 240 -29.82 -10.86 6.64
CA TYR A 240 -28.83 -11.82 6.16
C TYR A 240 -29.24 -13.27 6.44
N LEU A 241 -29.62 -13.56 7.68
CA LEU A 241 -30.07 -14.90 8.08
C LEU A 241 -31.39 -15.31 7.38
N GLY A 242 -32.25 -14.33 7.06
CA GLY A 242 -33.48 -14.55 6.28
C GLY A 242 -33.22 -14.87 4.80
N SER A 243 -32.04 -14.60 4.26
CA SER A 243 -31.69 -14.84 2.85
C SER A 243 -31.60 -16.32 2.46
N GLY A 244 -31.52 -17.24 3.44
CA GLY A 244 -31.39 -18.70 3.24
C GLY A 244 -30.05 -19.17 2.67
N LYS A 245 -29.12 -18.25 2.37
CA LYS A 245 -27.76 -18.54 1.88
C LYS A 245 -26.73 -17.93 2.82
N VAL A 246 -26.51 -18.56 3.94
CA VAL A 246 -25.65 -18.09 5.05
C VAL A 246 -24.26 -18.71 4.93
N ALA A 247 -23.23 -17.90 5.13
CA ALA A 247 -21.84 -18.34 5.10
C ALA A 247 -21.49 -19.22 6.31
N PRO A 248 -20.63 -20.24 6.14
CA PRO A 248 -20.12 -21.02 7.26
C PRO A 248 -18.93 -20.36 7.97
N ILE A 249 -18.35 -19.30 7.39
CA ILE A 249 -17.25 -18.54 7.96
C ILE A 249 -17.73 -17.12 8.20
N TRP A 250 -17.63 -16.62 9.43
CA TRP A 250 -18.02 -15.27 9.79
C TRP A 250 -16.86 -14.52 10.43
N TYR A 251 -16.67 -13.28 10.01
CA TYR A 251 -15.63 -12.41 10.54
C TYR A 251 -16.27 -11.17 11.13
N PHE A 252 -16.21 -11.06 12.44
CA PHE A 252 -16.76 -9.93 13.19
C PHE A 252 -15.71 -8.85 13.38
N THR A 253 -16.14 -7.59 13.39
CA THR A 253 -15.30 -6.46 13.79
C THR A 253 -15.94 -5.69 14.94
N ARG A 254 -15.10 -5.06 15.75
CA ARG A 254 -15.55 -4.15 16.80
C ARG A 254 -16.13 -2.88 16.17
N LEU A 255 -17.25 -2.40 16.70
CA LEU A 255 -17.79 -1.10 16.34
C LEU A 255 -16.88 0.01 16.89
N GLN A 256 -16.48 0.94 16.03
CA GLN A 256 -15.60 2.06 16.36
C GLN A 256 -16.40 3.37 16.37
N LEU A 257 -17.51 3.39 17.10
CA LEU A 257 -18.44 4.51 17.15
C LEU A 257 -17.78 5.81 17.66
N GLU A 258 -16.71 5.67 18.43
CA GLU A 258 -15.87 6.79 18.87
C GLU A 258 -15.17 7.55 17.72
N ARG A 259 -15.13 6.97 16.54
CA ARG A 259 -14.58 7.60 15.31
C ARG A 259 -15.64 8.28 14.45
N MET A 260 -16.89 8.18 14.86
CA MET A 260 -18.04 8.75 14.17
C MET A 260 -18.52 9.99 14.91
N GLY A 261 -18.96 11.02 14.20
CA GLY A 261 -19.46 12.26 14.80
C GLY A 261 -20.70 12.04 15.69
N GLU A 262 -21.07 13.05 16.47
CA GLU A 262 -22.16 13.01 17.45
C GLU A 262 -23.51 12.54 16.87
N ALA A 263 -23.83 12.90 15.63
CA ALA A 263 -25.07 12.48 14.96
C ALA A 263 -25.21 10.95 14.78
N VAL A 264 -24.10 10.22 14.73
CA VAL A 264 -24.11 8.74 14.65
C VAL A 264 -24.22 8.11 16.03
N LEU A 265 -23.72 8.79 17.08
CA LEU A 265 -23.85 8.33 18.46
C LEU A 265 -25.31 8.25 18.91
N GLU A 266 -26.18 9.13 18.43
CA GLU A 266 -27.62 9.08 18.68
C GLU A 266 -28.27 7.78 18.13
N LYS A 267 -27.73 7.22 17.05
CA LYS A 267 -28.19 5.96 16.44
C LYS A 267 -27.41 4.73 16.92
N ALA A 268 -26.49 4.88 17.84
CA ALA A 268 -25.54 3.84 18.25
C ALA A 268 -26.24 2.53 18.69
N GLN A 269 -27.38 2.62 19.36
CA GLN A 269 -28.12 1.44 19.80
C GLN A 269 -28.69 0.65 18.62
N ALA A 270 -29.27 1.33 17.63
CA ALA A 270 -29.80 0.69 16.42
C ALA A 270 -28.68 0.05 15.59
N LEU A 271 -27.55 0.76 15.40
CA LEU A 271 -26.40 0.25 14.69
C LEU A 271 -25.81 -1.00 15.35
N ARG A 272 -25.72 -1.01 16.68
CA ARG A 272 -25.30 -2.19 17.44
C ARG A 272 -26.26 -3.35 17.26
N ALA A 273 -27.58 -3.11 17.39
CA ALA A 273 -28.60 -4.14 17.25
C ALA A 273 -28.55 -4.81 15.87
N ALA A 274 -28.25 -4.04 14.82
CA ALA A 274 -28.17 -4.56 13.43
C ALA A 274 -27.08 -5.62 13.23
N VAL A 275 -25.96 -5.53 13.97
CA VAL A 275 -24.76 -6.37 13.75
C VAL A 275 -24.35 -7.18 14.99
N THR A 276 -25.14 -7.18 16.07
CA THR A 276 -24.86 -8.00 17.25
C THR A 276 -25.54 -9.35 17.13
N PHE A 277 -24.76 -10.41 17.24
CA PHE A 277 -25.29 -11.78 17.17
C PHE A 277 -26.08 -12.13 18.45
N ARG A 278 -27.24 -12.77 18.29
CA ARG A 278 -28.16 -13.11 19.39
C ARG A 278 -28.38 -14.63 19.48
N LYS A 279 -28.83 -15.09 20.67
CA LYS A 279 -29.07 -16.51 20.92
C LYS A 279 -30.15 -17.12 20.01
N ASP A 280 -31.17 -16.34 19.67
CA ASP A 280 -32.27 -16.79 18.77
C ASP A 280 -31.80 -17.01 17.33
N MET A 281 -30.62 -16.56 16.96
CA MET A 281 -30.02 -16.74 15.63
C MET A 281 -29.29 -18.08 15.47
N LEU A 282 -28.95 -18.77 16.57
CA LEU A 282 -28.16 -20.01 16.56
C LEU A 282 -28.72 -21.08 15.62
N GLY A 283 -30.05 -21.29 15.65
CA GLY A 283 -30.72 -22.32 14.82
C GLY A 283 -30.78 -22.00 13.32
N LYS A 284 -30.31 -20.84 12.89
CA LYS A 284 -30.29 -20.40 11.48
C LYS A 284 -28.92 -20.58 10.81
N LEU A 285 -27.92 -21.01 11.56
CA LEU A 285 -26.54 -21.16 11.08
C LEU A 285 -26.35 -22.52 10.37
N PRO A 286 -25.56 -22.57 9.29
CA PRO A 286 -25.13 -23.84 8.71
C PRO A 286 -24.29 -24.67 9.68
N ASP A 287 -24.27 -25.97 9.49
CA ASP A 287 -23.38 -26.86 10.23
C ASP A 287 -21.92 -26.51 9.98
N GLY A 288 -21.09 -26.63 11.01
CA GLY A 288 -19.66 -26.30 10.94
C GLY A 288 -19.34 -24.80 10.91
N THR A 289 -20.33 -23.93 11.12
CA THR A 289 -20.09 -22.49 11.20
C THR A 289 -19.07 -22.14 12.28
N ARG A 290 -18.16 -21.21 11.94
CA ARG A 290 -17.21 -20.62 12.87
C ARG A 290 -17.18 -19.10 12.74
N PHE A 291 -17.01 -18.47 13.90
CA PHE A 291 -16.91 -17.03 14.05
C PHE A 291 -15.47 -16.64 14.34
N TYR A 292 -14.96 -15.67 13.61
CA TYR A 292 -13.62 -15.10 13.74
C TYR A 292 -13.70 -13.64 14.16
N HIS A 293 -12.66 -13.13 14.79
CA HIS A 293 -12.58 -11.75 15.24
C HIS A 293 -11.11 -11.34 15.42
N PRO A 294 -10.64 -10.19 14.88
CA PRO A 294 -9.23 -9.77 15.00
C PRO A 294 -8.85 -9.38 16.43
N LEU A 295 -9.83 -9.30 17.34
CA LEU A 295 -9.70 -8.87 18.72
C LEU A 295 -9.03 -7.46 18.85
N PRO A 296 -9.28 -6.71 19.94
CA PRO A 296 -10.13 -7.06 21.08
C PRO A 296 -11.63 -6.90 20.79
N ARG A 297 -12.47 -7.71 21.41
CA ARG A 297 -13.90 -7.42 21.49
C ARG A 297 -14.14 -6.21 22.40
N ASP A 298 -15.19 -5.43 22.10
CA ASP A 298 -15.65 -4.42 23.03
C ASP A 298 -16.18 -5.09 24.31
N ARG A 299 -15.80 -4.56 25.47
CA ARG A 299 -16.15 -5.17 26.76
C ARG A 299 -17.65 -5.07 27.09
N VAL A 300 -18.28 -4.00 26.64
CA VAL A 300 -19.68 -3.68 26.96
C VAL A 300 -20.61 -4.00 25.79
N ASN A 301 -20.16 -3.74 24.56
CA ASN A 301 -20.97 -3.77 23.37
C ASN A 301 -20.34 -4.68 22.27
N ALA A 302 -19.98 -5.91 22.66
CA ALA A 302 -19.42 -6.87 21.72
C ALA A 302 -20.43 -7.25 20.62
N THR A 303 -20.03 -7.23 19.37
CA THR A 303 -20.81 -7.73 18.23
C THR A 303 -20.97 -9.26 18.28
N ASN A 304 -19.98 -9.94 18.87
CA ASN A 304 -19.98 -11.36 19.22
C ASN A 304 -19.96 -11.53 20.74
N PRO A 305 -21.15 -11.65 21.39
CA PRO A 305 -21.30 -11.69 22.85
C PRO A 305 -20.63 -12.90 23.51
N THR A 306 -20.37 -12.77 24.82
CA THR A 306 -19.61 -13.77 25.60
C THR A 306 -20.24 -15.16 25.68
N PHE A 307 -21.56 -15.29 25.49
CA PHE A 307 -22.19 -16.64 25.46
C PHE A 307 -21.66 -17.52 24.33
N LEU A 308 -20.99 -16.95 23.34
CA LEU A 308 -20.37 -17.66 22.22
C LEU A 308 -19.02 -18.28 22.59
N ASP A 309 -18.41 -17.87 23.71
CA ASP A 309 -17.03 -18.25 24.06
C ASP A 309 -16.89 -19.77 24.27
N GLU A 310 -17.91 -20.41 24.83
CA GLU A 310 -17.92 -21.84 25.12
C GLU A 310 -18.57 -22.70 24.00
N LEU A 311 -19.03 -22.05 22.91
CA LEU A 311 -19.66 -22.77 21.80
C LEU A 311 -18.64 -23.17 20.74
N PRO A 312 -18.92 -24.23 19.97
CA PRO A 312 -18.11 -24.64 18.82
C PRO A 312 -17.97 -23.56 17.75
N LEU A 313 -18.77 -22.50 17.83
CA LEU A 313 -18.69 -21.31 16.97
C LEU A 313 -17.43 -20.46 17.22
N ASN A 314 -16.82 -20.54 18.40
CA ASN A 314 -15.60 -19.80 18.73
C ASN A 314 -14.41 -20.27 17.87
N GLY A 315 -14.14 -19.55 16.81
CA GLY A 315 -12.94 -19.70 15.97
C GLY A 315 -11.84 -18.71 16.33
N TRP A 316 -12.14 -17.58 17.03
CA TRP A 316 -11.18 -16.49 17.29
C TRP A 316 -10.06 -16.86 18.27
N ASP A 317 -10.25 -17.83 19.16
CA ASP A 317 -9.18 -18.28 20.05
C ASP A 317 -8.11 -19.05 19.24
N GLY A 318 -8.55 -19.98 18.39
CA GLY A 318 -7.67 -20.68 17.45
C GLY A 318 -7.00 -19.72 16.46
N GLN A 319 -7.76 -18.77 15.90
CA GLN A 319 -7.26 -17.70 15.03
C GLN A 319 -6.15 -16.89 15.72
N SER A 320 -6.35 -16.48 16.96
CA SER A 320 -5.33 -15.76 17.72
C SER A 320 -4.04 -16.56 17.91
N ALA A 321 -4.17 -17.87 18.21
CA ALA A 321 -3.03 -18.78 18.33
C ALA A 321 -2.33 -19.00 16.98
N ASN A 322 -3.06 -19.03 15.87
CA ASN A 322 -2.50 -19.17 14.52
C ASN A 322 -1.56 -18.01 14.15
N GLY A 323 -1.77 -16.84 14.74
CA GLY A 323 -0.84 -15.72 14.58
C GLY A 323 0.59 -16.01 15.05
N TYR A 324 0.77 -16.88 16.03
CA TYR A 324 2.09 -17.31 16.47
C TYR A 324 2.81 -18.14 15.39
N TRP A 325 2.12 -19.12 14.82
CA TRP A 325 2.68 -20.04 13.82
C TRP A 325 3.01 -19.34 12.50
N THR A 326 2.10 -18.52 12.00
CA THR A 326 2.31 -17.78 10.75
C THR A 326 3.43 -16.75 10.88
N ARG A 327 3.57 -16.11 12.06
CA ARG A 327 4.66 -15.14 12.31
C ARG A 327 6.03 -15.79 12.47
N ILE A 328 6.13 -17.00 13.05
CA ILE A 328 7.39 -17.76 13.05
C ILE A 328 7.83 -18.00 11.61
N VAL A 329 6.95 -18.51 10.77
CA VAL A 329 7.28 -18.82 9.38
C VAL A 329 7.62 -17.58 8.59
N LEU A 330 6.83 -16.49 8.70
CA LEU A 330 7.11 -15.23 8.03
C LEU A 330 8.50 -14.67 8.42
N MET A 331 8.82 -14.68 9.71
CA MET A 331 10.15 -14.26 10.18
C MET A 331 11.24 -15.21 9.68
N GLY A 332 10.99 -16.52 9.63
CA GLY A 332 11.91 -17.51 9.05
C GLY A 332 12.14 -17.29 7.55
N MET A 333 11.13 -16.90 6.80
CA MET A 333 11.27 -16.52 5.38
C MET A 333 12.16 -15.28 5.23
N VAL A 334 11.81 -14.17 5.87
CA VAL A 334 12.56 -12.91 5.70
C VAL A 334 13.95 -12.93 6.32
N SER A 335 14.25 -13.85 7.24
CA SER A 335 15.61 -14.10 7.73
C SER A 335 16.46 -14.93 6.76
N GLY A 336 15.84 -15.57 5.78
CA GLY A 336 16.50 -16.52 4.88
C GLY A 336 16.69 -17.92 5.46
N LEU A 337 16.07 -18.22 6.62
CA LEU A 337 16.03 -19.56 7.18
C LEU A 337 15.21 -20.52 6.32
N LEU A 338 14.08 -20.01 5.80
CA LEU A 338 13.15 -20.73 4.94
C LEU A 338 13.20 -20.20 3.52
N GLY A 339 12.91 -21.05 2.52
CA GLY A 339 12.82 -20.67 1.12
C GLY A 339 13.63 -21.56 0.17
N ASP A 340 14.48 -22.46 0.65
CA ASP A 340 15.28 -23.35 -0.20
C ASP A 340 14.41 -24.31 -1.04
N ASP A 341 13.26 -24.70 -0.49
CA ASP A 341 12.27 -25.59 -1.12
C ASP A 341 11.09 -24.82 -1.75
N PHE A 342 11.22 -23.50 -1.93
CA PHE A 342 10.22 -22.70 -2.63
C PHE A 342 10.39 -22.85 -4.15
N GLU A 343 9.32 -23.28 -4.83
CA GLU A 343 9.31 -23.51 -6.28
C GLU A 343 8.36 -22.60 -7.06
N GLY A 344 7.65 -21.71 -6.34
CA GLY A 344 6.66 -20.79 -6.92
C GLY A 344 7.28 -19.52 -7.53
N GLU A 345 6.40 -18.67 -8.04
CA GLU A 345 6.77 -17.37 -8.59
C GLU A 345 6.79 -16.31 -7.49
N SER A 346 7.83 -15.48 -7.47
CA SER A 346 7.89 -14.27 -6.64
C SER A 346 7.23 -13.08 -7.36
N PRO A 347 6.79 -12.03 -6.63
CA PRO A 347 6.23 -10.85 -7.25
C PRO A 347 7.19 -10.27 -8.28
N ALA A 348 6.66 -9.93 -9.46
CA ALA A 348 7.47 -9.33 -10.51
C ALA A 348 8.03 -7.98 -10.02
N VAL A 349 9.34 -7.78 -10.18
CA VAL A 349 9.95 -6.46 -9.97
C VAL A 349 9.40 -5.54 -11.05
N ARG A 350 8.54 -4.58 -10.66
CA ARG A 350 8.03 -3.59 -11.59
C ARG A 350 9.17 -2.68 -12.03
N ASN A 351 9.51 -2.75 -13.31
CA ASN A 351 10.41 -1.77 -13.90
C ASN A 351 9.62 -0.48 -14.18
N PHE A 352 10.08 0.65 -13.61
CA PHE A 352 9.49 1.98 -13.82
C PHE A 352 10.34 2.82 -14.79
N GLU A 353 11.20 2.19 -15.57
CA GLU A 353 12.06 2.82 -16.57
C GLU A 353 11.44 2.73 -17.96
N ASP A 354 10.23 3.31 -18.13
CA ASP A 354 9.65 3.51 -19.46
C ASP A 354 10.40 4.64 -20.18
N ASP A 355 10.54 4.53 -21.49
CA ASP A 355 11.03 5.60 -22.35
C ASP A 355 9.89 6.60 -22.61
N PHE A 356 9.73 7.58 -21.68
CA PHE A 356 8.73 8.63 -21.75
C PHE A 356 9.25 9.92 -22.37
N VAL A 357 10.55 9.99 -22.72
CA VAL A 357 11.20 11.09 -23.43
C VAL A 357 11.64 10.57 -24.79
N ARG A 358 10.84 10.81 -25.84
CA ARG A 358 11.10 10.27 -27.17
C ARG A 358 11.51 11.34 -28.15
N GLU A 359 12.57 11.10 -28.93
CA GLU A 359 12.90 11.93 -30.07
C GLU A 359 11.87 11.70 -31.19
N ALA A 360 11.28 12.78 -31.68
CA ALA A 360 10.27 12.74 -32.72
C ALA A 360 10.83 13.26 -34.06
N ALA A 361 10.33 12.71 -35.17
CA ALA A 361 10.72 13.17 -36.50
C ALA A 361 10.41 14.68 -36.68
N VAL A 362 11.39 15.41 -37.19
CA VAL A 362 11.24 16.82 -37.53
C VAL A 362 10.57 16.91 -38.90
N VAL A 363 9.30 17.32 -38.94
CA VAL A 363 8.61 17.62 -40.19
C VAL A 363 8.91 19.06 -40.55
N SER A 364 9.71 19.28 -41.60
CA SER A 364 9.96 20.60 -42.16
C SER A 364 8.69 21.16 -42.79
N ARG A 365 7.98 22.04 -42.09
CA ARG A 365 6.92 22.88 -42.64
C ARG A 365 7.43 24.30 -42.64
N GLU A 366 7.32 25.00 -43.76
CA GLU A 366 7.47 26.46 -43.79
C GLU A 366 6.43 27.07 -42.84
N LYS A 367 6.89 27.75 -41.82
CA LYS A 367 6.01 28.45 -40.88
C LYS A 367 5.74 29.83 -41.43
N PRO A 368 4.48 30.32 -41.37
CA PRO A 368 4.16 31.69 -41.75
C PRO A 368 5.02 32.67 -40.97
N GLU A 369 5.43 33.77 -41.62
CA GLU A 369 6.38 34.78 -41.06
C GLU A 369 5.89 35.44 -39.77
N VAL A 370 4.59 35.44 -39.48
CA VAL A 370 4.00 36.01 -38.27
C VAL A 370 2.99 35.04 -37.68
N LYS A 371 3.30 34.41 -36.54
CA LYS A 371 2.29 33.91 -35.60
C LYS A 371 1.90 35.01 -34.66
N VAL A 372 0.64 35.36 -34.62
CA VAL A 372 0.11 36.38 -33.67
C VAL A 372 0.55 35.97 -32.25
N GLY A 373 1.36 36.77 -31.60
CA GLY A 373 1.64 36.72 -30.17
C GLY A 373 3.00 36.15 -29.72
N ILE A 374 3.66 35.27 -30.47
CA ILE A 374 5.02 34.78 -30.09
C ILE A 374 6.04 35.22 -31.13
N ARG A 375 7.10 35.89 -30.66
CA ARG A 375 8.21 36.22 -31.56
C ARG A 375 8.91 34.95 -32.02
N PRO A 376 9.21 34.81 -33.33
CA PRO A 376 10.04 33.72 -33.83
C PRO A 376 11.39 33.71 -33.12
N VAL A 377 11.86 32.51 -32.75
CA VAL A 377 13.18 32.33 -32.13
C VAL A 377 14.15 31.94 -33.24
N ASP A 378 15.25 32.69 -33.35
CA ASP A 378 16.32 32.39 -34.30
C ASP A 378 17.16 31.22 -33.83
N GLU A 379 17.50 31.22 -32.53
CA GLU A 379 18.16 30.14 -31.82
C GLU A 379 17.52 29.97 -30.43
N GLY A 380 17.35 28.74 -29.93
CA GLY A 380 16.80 28.49 -28.62
C GLY A 380 15.86 27.30 -28.55
N ILE A 381 15.04 27.28 -27.51
CA ILE A 381 14.09 26.21 -27.24
C ILE A 381 12.66 26.77 -27.22
N VAL A 382 11.74 25.98 -27.78
CA VAL A 382 10.29 26.19 -27.63
C VAL A 382 9.65 24.95 -27.03
N ILE A 383 9.06 25.13 -25.84
CA ILE A 383 8.20 24.13 -25.21
C ILE A 383 6.78 24.41 -25.71
N ASP A 384 6.17 23.44 -26.37
CA ASP A 384 4.86 23.59 -27.04
C ASP A 384 3.90 22.49 -26.58
N HIS A 385 2.60 22.71 -26.73
CA HIS A 385 1.53 21.79 -26.33
C HIS A 385 1.43 21.57 -24.82
N ILE A 386 1.82 22.52 -23.99
CA ILE A 386 1.63 22.44 -22.54
C ILE A 386 0.12 22.36 -22.28
N SER A 387 -0.32 21.31 -21.60
CA SER A 387 -1.72 21.02 -21.21
C SER A 387 -2.74 21.26 -22.33
N SER A 388 -2.40 20.82 -23.54
CA SER A 388 -3.22 21.04 -24.74
C SER A 388 -4.64 20.46 -24.58
N GLY A 389 -5.65 21.30 -24.73
CA GLY A 389 -7.07 20.94 -24.57
C GLY A 389 -7.62 21.15 -23.16
N ALA A 390 -6.80 21.54 -22.19
CA ALA A 390 -7.25 21.90 -20.85
C ALA A 390 -7.91 23.29 -20.80
N PRO A 391 -8.64 23.63 -19.72
CA PRO A 391 -9.12 25.00 -19.47
C PRO A 391 -7.96 26.01 -19.43
N ILE A 392 -8.21 27.23 -19.88
CA ILE A 392 -7.17 28.29 -19.98
C ILE A 392 -6.45 28.53 -18.65
N ALA A 393 -7.20 28.57 -17.55
CA ALA A 393 -6.63 28.76 -16.22
C ALA A 393 -5.62 27.65 -15.85
N ASP A 394 -5.94 26.40 -16.16
CA ASP A 394 -5.05 25.26 -15.90
C ASP A 394 -3.77 25.33 -16.76
N ILE A 395 -3.89 25.79 -18.00
CA ILE A 395 -2.74 25.97 -18.89
C ILE A 395 -1.78 27.03 -18.32
N TRP A 396 -2.30 28.13 -17.78
CA TRP A 396 -1.49 29.16 -17.12
C TRP A 396 -0.78 28.62 -15.91
N ASN A 397 -1.47 27.88 -15.03
CA ASN A 397 -0.88 27.24 -13.87
C ASN A 397 0.29 26.31 -14.27
N HIS A 398 0.13 25.51 -15.32
CA HIS A 398 1.20 24.65 -15.82
C HIS A 398 2.37 25.41 -16.44
N ILE A 399 2.12 26.51 -17.14
CA ILE A 399 3.19 27.40 -17.65
C ILE A 399 4.02 27.91 -16.48
N ASP A 400 3.38 28.41 -15.42
CA ASP A 400 4.06 28.91 -14.22
C ASP A 400 4.78 27.80 -13.47
N ALA A 401 4.17 26.60 -13.34
CA ALA A 401 4.81 25.44 -12.76
C ALA A 401 6.11 25.07 -13.50
N VAL A 402 6.06 24.98 -14.83
CA VAL A 402 7.25 24.69 -15.65
C VAL A 402 8.35 25.73 -15.40
N ARG A 403 7.99 27.01 -15.38
CA ARG A 403 8.96 28.11 -15.14
C ARG A 403 9.59 28.04 -13.76
N CYS A 404 8.78 27.83 -12.73
CA CYS A 404 9.24 27.77 -11.33
C CYS A 404 10.11 26.54 -11.07
N ILE A 405 9.63 25.34 -11.45
CA ILE A 405 10.30 24.08 -11.12
C ILE A 405 11.60 23.89 -11.92
N LEU A 406 11.61 24.29 -13.20
CA LEU A 406 12.82 24.28 -14.02
C LEU A 406 13.72 25.50 -13.79
N LYS A 407 13.33 26.43 -12.89
CA LYS A 407 14.09 27.65 -12.55
C LYS A 407 14.47 28.46 -13.80
N LEU A 408 13.49 28.65 -14.69
CA LEU A 408 13.72 29.38 -15.96
C LEU A 408 13.83 30.90 -15.73
N ASN A 409 14.90 31.31 -15.09
CA ASN A 409 15.20 32.72 -14.78
C ASN A 409 15.93 33.42 -15.94
N VAL A 410 15.45 33.21 -17.17
CA VAL A 410 15.99 33.74 -18.41
C VAL A 410 14.94 34.55 -19.16
N ARG A 411 15.36 35.38 -20.12
CA ARG A 411 14.42 36.07 -20.98
C ARG A 411 13.57 35.05 -21.75
N SER A 412 12.26 35.14 -21.60
CA SER A 412 11.30 34.21 -22.21
C SER A 412 10.06 34.96 -22.68
N SER A 413 9.37 34.40 -23.66
CA SER A 413 7.97 34.74 -23.96
C SER A 413 7.10 33.49 -23.79
N HIS A 414 5.95 33.66 -23.18
CA HIS A 414 5.03 32.56 -22.94
C HIS A 414 3.58 33.04 -23.04
N GLY A 415 2.67 32.09 -23.27
CA GLY A 415 1.26 32.42 -23.40
C GLY A 415 0.40 31.20 -23.77
N VAL A 416 -0.89 31.45 -23.84
CA VAL A 416 -1.92 30.47 -24.22
C VAL A 416 -2.39 30.80 -25.63
N PHE A 417 -2.41 29.81 -26.51
CA PHE A 417 -2.69 29.95 -27.93
C PHE A 417 -3.64 28.89 -28.42
N HIS A 418 -4.37 29.17 -29.49
CA HIS A 418 -5.15 28.15 -30.20
C HIS A 418 -4.24 27.13 -30.88
N ASN A 419 -4.63 25.86 -30.80
CA ASN A 419 -4.05 24.82 -31.62
C ASN A 419 -4.86 24.60 -32.91
N ASP A 420 -4.34 23.79 -33.84
CA ASP A 420 -4.98 23.49 -35.12
C ASP A 420 -6.35 22.77 -35.01
N ARG A 421 -6.71 22.32 -33.80
CA ARG A 421 -7.99 21.63 -33.47
C ARG A 421 -9.00 22.57 -32.82
N GLY A 422 -8.72 23.86 -32.72
CA GLY A 422 -9.60 24.86 -32.10
C GLY A 422 -9.60 24.85 -30.56
N THR A 423 -8.73 24.06 -29.93
CA THR A 423 -8.53 24.06 -28.46
C THR A 423 -7.31 24.89 -28.08
N PHE A 424 -7.16 25.18 -26.79
CA PHE A 424 -6.04 25.96 -26.29
C PHE A 424 -4.83 25.10 -25.93
N LYS A 425 -3.64 25.68 -25.96
CA LYS A 425 -2.36 25.10 -25.50
C LYS A 425 -1.44 26.17 -24.97
N GLY A 426 -0.59 25.81 -24.02
CA GLY A 426 0.49 26.67 -23.53
C GLY A 426 1.75 26.53 -24.38
N ILE A 427 2.47 27.66 -24.52
CA ILE A 427 3.78 27.72 -25.17
C ILE A 427 4.74 28.55 -24.33
N ILE A 428 5.99 28.10 -24.19
CA ILE A 428 7.11 28.84 -23.60
C ILE A 428 8.23 28.89 -24.64
N SER A 429 8.74 30.10 -24.94
CA SER A 429 9.83 30.33 -25.84
C SER A 429 11.06 30.86 -25.08
N LEU A 430 12.19 30.21 -25.24
CA LEU A 430 13.45 30.42 -24.49
C LEU A 430 14.61 30.68 -25.46
N PRO A 431 14.80 31.94 -25.93
CA PRO A 431 15.79 32.27 -26.94
C PRO A 431 17.25 32.16 -26.46
N GLU A 432 17.48 32.13 -25.15
CA GLU A 432 18.83 32.07 -24.58
C GLU A 432 19.26 30.63 -24.18
N ILE A 433 18.36 29.66 -24.24
CA ILE A 433 18.66 28.27 -23.91
C ILE A 433 18.76 27.44 -25.19
N THR A 434 19.94 26.93 -25.46
CA THR A 434 20.24 26.17 -26.67
C THR A 434 20.30 24.65 -26.46
N SER A 435 20.21 24.17 -25.22
CA SER A 435 20.18 22.75 -24.88
C SER A 435 19.39 22.50 -23.59
N PHE A 436 18.77 21.33 -23.51
CA PHE A 436 18.17 20.80 -22.29
C PHE A 436 18.84 19.46 -21.99
N GLY A 437 19.30 19.29 -20.77
CA GLY A 437 19.85 18.03 -20.29
C GLY A 437 18.77 16.96 -20.14
N GLU A 438 19.17 15.70 -20.13
CA GLU A 438 18.24 14.56 -19.95
C GLU A 438 17.41 14.69 -18.66
N ARG A 439 18.04 15.17 -17.58
CA ARG A 439 17.36 15.41 -16.30
C ARG A 439 16.25 16.45 -16.41
N ASP A 440 16.47 17.52 -17.16
CA ASP A 440 15.49 18.60 -17.31
C ASP A 440 14.35 18.19 -18.24
N LEU A 441 14.64 17.36 -19.26
CA LEU A 441 13.62 16.73 -20.11
C LEU A 441 12.72 15.81 -19.28
N LYS A 442 13.28 14.99 -18.41
CA LYS A 442 12.52 14.10 -17.50
C LYS A 442 11.67 14.90 -16.50
N LYS A 443 12.20 15.99 -15.95
CA LYS A 443 11.44 16.91 -15.10
C LYS A 443 10.28 17.56 -15.86
N LEU A 444 10.55 18.08 -17.06
CA LEU A 444 9.51 18.68 -17.89
C LEU A 444 8.40 17.69 -18.23
N ALA A 445 8.74 16.44 -18.53
CA ALA A 445 7.75 15.37 -18.76
C ALA A 445 6.87 15.10 -17.53
N ALA A 446 7.45 15.19 -16.32
CA ALA A 446 6.71 15.00 -15.08
C ALA A 446 5.75 16.16 -14.76
N ILE A 447 6.12 17.40 -15.11
CA ILE A 447 5.33 18.60 -14.82
C ILE A 447 4.25 18.85 -15.88
N ALA A 448 4.61 18.69 -17.15
CA ALA A 448 3.74 18.98 -18.31
C ALA A 448 3.76 17.80 -19.30
N PRO A 449 3.21 16.63 -18.92
CA PRO A 449 3.18 15.47 -19.81
C PRO A 449 2.34 15.77 -21.06
N GLY A 450 2.75 15.18 -22.18
CA GLY A 450 2.13 15.42 -23.49
C GLY A 450 2.67 16.65 -24.24
N CYS A 451 3.52 17.49 -23.59
CA CYS A 451 4.17 18.60 -24.28
C CYS A 451 5.26 18.13 -25.24
N THR A 452 5.70 19.05 -26.10
CA THR A 452 6.84 18.84 -26.98
C THR A 452 7.90 19.90 -26.75
N LEU A 453 9.18 19.51 -26.80
CA LEU A 453 10.30 20.43 -26.76
C LEU A 453 10.94 20.47 -28.15
N ASN A 454 11.04 21.66 -28.72
CA ASN A 454 11.63 21.90 -30.02
C ASN A 454 12.91 22.71 -29.85
N LEU A 455 14.03 22.16 -30.32
CA LEU A 455 15.31 22.88 -30.45
C LEU A 455 15.34 23.60 -31.79
N ILE A 456 15.55 24.92 -31.75
CA ILE A 456 15.55 25.79 -32.92
C ILE A 456 16.96 26.29 -33.18
N LYS A 457 17.40 26.21 -34.45
CA LYS A 457 18.63 26.75 -34.94
C LYS A 457 18.42 27.33 -36.34
N GLY A 458 18.80 28.61 -36.53
CA GLY A 458 18.57 29.33 -37.79
C GLY A 458 17.08 29.35 -38.20
N ARG A 459 16.18 29.62 -37.25
CA ARG A 459 14.68 29.60 -37.42
C ARG A 459 14.06 28.27 -37.80
N ARG A 460 14.83 27.16 -37.78
CA ARG A 460 14.35 25.83 -38.11
C ARG A 460 14.41 24.92 -36.89
N VAL A 461 13.42 24.05 -36.74
CA VAL A 461 13.46 22.99 -35.73
C VAL A 461 14.50 21.98 -36.18
N VAL A 462 15.58 21.84 -35.43
CA VAL A 462 16.65 20.88 -35.70
C VAL A 462 16.48 19.58 -34.92
N LYS A 463 15.81 19.65 -33.75
CA LYS A 463 15.53 18.49 -32.93
C LYS A 463 14.20 18.67 -32.21
N LYS A 464 13.43 17.59 -32.07
CA LYS A 464 12.13 17.61 -31.42
C LYS A 464 12.02 16.43 -30.46
N TYR A 465 11.56 16.69 -29.24
CA TYR A 465 11.23 15.67 -28.25
C TYR A 465 9.73 15.69 -27.97
N ARG A 466 9.15 14.49 -27.83
CA ARG A 466 7.80 14.29 -27.28
C ARG A 466 7.97 13.75 -25.86
N LEU A 467 7.29 14.38 -24.92
CA LEU A 467 7.39 14.09 -23.51
C LEU A 467 6.06 13.45 -23.05
N ASP A 468 6.08 12.15 -22.83
CA ASP A 468 4.87 11.44 -22.39
C ASP A 468 4.79 11.40 -20.85
N MET A 469 3.65 10.94 -20.32
CA MET A 469 3.42 10.78 -18.88
C MET A 469 4.43 9.77 -18.29
N PRO A 470 5.27 10.17 -17.32
CA PRO A 470 6.24 9.24 -16.73
C PRO A 470 5.56 8.14 -15.91
N PRO A 471 6.19 6.97 -15.76
CA PRO A 471 5.67 5.89 -14.92
C PRO A 471 5.80 6.21 -13.42
N ARG A 472 6.66 7.18 -13.06
CA ARG A 472 6.96 7.55 -11.68
C ARG A 472 7.27 9.04 -11.56
N ILE A 473 6.72 9.70 -10.53
CA ILE A 473 6.99 11.11 -10.19
C ILE A 473 7.60 11.16 -8.79
N TYR A 474 8.80 11.71 -8.66
CA TYR A 474 9.54 11.81 -7.41
C TYR A 474 10.62 12.89 -7.48
N GLY A 475 11.12 13.30 -6.32
CA GLY A 475 12.27 14.24 -6.22
C GLY A 475 11.92 15.68 -6.58
N PHE A 476 10.68 16.09 -6.35
CA PHE A 476 10.22 17.48 -6.44
C PHE A 476 9.80 17.97 -5.06
N ASP A 477 10.15 19.19 -4.71
CA ASP A 477 9.71 19.85 -3.47
C ASP A 477 8.22 20.24 -3.52
N GLN A 478 7.63 20.26 -4.73
CA GLN A 478 6.27 20.69 -5.02
C GLN A 478 5.28 19.54 -5.12
N ILE A 479 5.63 18.35 -4.64
CA ILE A 479 4.69 17.22 -4.57
C ILE A 479 4.47 16.80 -3.14
N SER A 480 3.23 16.42 -2.82
CA SER A 480 2.88 15.88 -1.49
C SER A 480 1.80 14.82 -1.58
N CYS A 481 1.85 13.85 -0.69
CA CYS A 481 0.74 12.93 -0.47
C CYS A 481 -0.37 13.66 0.28
N LYS A 482 -1.62 13.62 -0.23
CA LYS A 482 -2.77 14.27 0.42
C LYS A 482 -3.40 13.44 1.54
N ASN A 483 -2.82 12.29 1.85
CA ASN A 483 -3.21 11.52 3.00
C ASN A 483 -2.43 12.01 4.23
N GLU A 484 -3.11 12.69 5.14
CA GLU A 484 -2.51 13.24 6.37
C GLU A 484 -1.89 12.16 7.28
N ALA A 485 -2.30 10.89 7.17
CA ALA A 485 -1.71 9.79 7.91
C ALA A 485 -0.46 9.20 7.23
N CYS A 486 -0.13 9.59 5.99
CA CYS A 486 1.02 9.07 5.27
C CYS A 486 2.34 9.54 5.87
N VAL A 487 3.31 8.64 6.01
CA VAL A 487 4.67 8.95 6.51
C VAL A 487 5.39 10.03 5.67
N SER A 488 5.04 10.17 4.37
CA SER A 488 5.60 11.20 3.49
C SER A 488 4.82 12.51 3.49
N HIS A 489 3.75 12.63 4.30
CA HIS A 489 3.04 13.90 4.42
C HIS A 489 3.89 14.94 5.16
N PRO A 490 3.99 16.18 4.66
CA PRO A 490 4.91 17.20 5.20
C PRO A 490 4.74 17.50 6.69
N SER A 491 3.52 17.34 7.23
CA SER A 491 3.23 17.62 8.66
C SER A 491 3.98 16.72 9.64
N HIS A 492 4.47 15.56 9.21
CA HIS A 492 5.15 14.61 10.10
C HIS A 492 6.64 14.86 10.26
N LEU A 493 7.25 15.64 9.38
CA LEU A 493 8.68 16.02 9.42
C LEU A 493 9.64 14.81 9.43
N GLU A 494 9.20 13.66 8.93
CA GLU A 494 10.02 12.43 8.88
C GLU A 494 11.11 12.45 7.79
N GLY A 495 11.18 13.52 6.98
CA GLY A 495 12.18 13.65 5.91
C GLY A 495 11.99 12.64 4.77
N VAL A 496 10.82 12.06 4.65
CA VAL A 496 10.48 11.09 3.60
C VAL A 496 10.00 11.83 2.36
N THR A 497 10.78 11.75 1.27
CA THR A 497 10.41 12.39 0.00
C THR A 497 9.25 11.63 -0.66
N PRO A 498 8.15 12.31 -1.03
CA PRO A 498 7.03 11.68 -1.73
C PRO A 498 7.47 11.04 -3.05
N GLU A 499 6.89 9.88 -3.35
CA GLU A 499 7.01 9.18 -4.63
C GLU A 499 5.64 8.67 -5.04
N PHE A 500 5.30 8.92 -6.31
CA PHE A 500 4.04 8.47 -6.90
C PHE A 500 4.29 7.58 -8.11
N ARG A 501 3.56 6.48 -8.22
CA ARG A 501 3.66 5.51 -9.30
C ARG A 501 2.38 5.50 -10.10
N ARG A 502 2.50 5.58 -11.42
CA ARG A 502 1.35 5.56 -12.32
C ARG A 502 0.62 4.21 -12.24
N LYS A 503 -0.70 4.26 -12.10
CA LYS A 503 -1.58 3.10 -12.19
C LYS A 503 -2.07 2.96 -13.66
N GLY A 504 -1.80 1.81 -14.24
CA GLY A 504 -2.23 1.52 -15.63
C GLY A 504 -1.34 2.10 -16.73
N PRO A 505 -1.76 1.97 -18.00
CA PRO A 505 -1.02 2.43 -19.16
C PRO A 505 -0.89 3.96 -19.21
N PRO A 506 0.06 4.51 -19.99
CA PRO A 506 0.17 5.94 -20.18
C PRO A 506 -1.11 6.49 -20.82
N GLY A 507 -1.70 7.48 -20.15
CA GLY A 507 -2.89 8.22 -20.59
C GLY A 507 -2.65 9.72 -20.58
N GLY A 508 -3.68 10.53 -20.91
CA GLY A 508 -3.63 11.98 -20.74
C GLY A 508 -3.76 12.36 -19.25
N GLU A 509 -3.49 13.62 -18.89
CA GLU A 509 -3.56 14.12 -17.51
C GLU A 509 -4.90 13.82 -16.82
N ALA A 510 -6.01 13.99 -17.51
CA ALA A 510 -7.36 13.86 -16.96
C ALA A 510 -7.77 12.42 -16.57
N GLY A 511 -7.09 11.40 -17.08
CA GLY A 511 -7.44 10.00 -16.85
C GLY A 511 -6.35 9.19 -16.15
N THR A 512 -5.23 9.84 -15.78
CA THR A 512 -4.10 9.15 -15.18
C THR A 512 -4.15 9.24 -13.66
N THR A 513 -4.21 8.07 -13.03
CA THR A 513 -4.15 7.90 -11.57
C THR A 513 -2.73 7.53 -11.15
N PHE A 514 -2.29 8.11 -10.08
CA PHE A 514 -1.04 7.80 -9.39
C PHE A 514 -1.31 7.22 -8.01
N VAL A 515 -0.47 6.30 -7.59
CA VAL A 515 -0.53 5.67 -6.28
C VAL A 515 0.69 6.12 -5.47
N CYS A 516 0.47 6.61 -4.26
CA CYS A 516 1.56 6.93 -3.36
C CYS A 516 2.34 5.64 -3.04
N ARG A 517 3.67 5.69 -3.15
CA ARG A 517 4.55 4.54 -2.86
C ARG A 517 4.40 4.00 -1.44
N TYR A 518 4.06 4.87 -0.48
CA TYR A 518 4.09 4.54 0.94
C TYR A 518 2.74 4.05 1.45
N CYS A 519 1.70 4.87 1.36
CA CYS A 519 0.38 4.55 1.88
C CYS A 519 -0.59 3.97 0.84
N GLU A 520 -0.14 3.80 -0.39
CA GLU A 520 -0.88 3.23 -1.54
C GLU A 520 -2.19 3.95 -1.90
N ARG A 521 -2.43 5.15 -1.33
CA ARG A 521 -3.58 5.97 -1.69
C ARG A 521 -3.46 6.47 -3.11
N GLU A 522 -4.57 6.40 -3.84
CA GLU A 522 -4.69 6.89 -5.21
C GLU A 522 -4.90 8.40 -5.23
N HIS A 523 -4.26 9.06 -6.19
CA HIS A 523 -4.33 10.49 -6.46
C HIS A 523 -4.45 10.72 -7.96
N SER A 524 -5.20 11.74 -8.37
CA SER A 524 -5.12 12.22 -9.75
C SER A 524 -3.77 12.91 -9.99
N PHE A 525 -3.37 13.03 -11.25
CA PHE A 525 -2.12 13.73 -11.61
C PHE A 525 -2.03 15.15 -11.02
N ARG A 526 -3.16 15.86 -10.93
CA ARG A 526 -3.20 17.23 -10.41
C ARG A 526 -3.07 17.30 -8.89
N GLU A 527 -3.67 16.35 -8.18
CA GLU A 527 -3.68 16.34 -6.71
C GLU A 527 -2.31 16.17 -6.09
N ILE A 528 -1.37 15.51 -6.80
CA ILE A 528 -0.02 15.30 -6.26
C ILE A 528 0.83 16.57 -6.21
N TRP A 529 0.45 17.62 -6.96
CA TRP A 529 1.19 18.87 -7.05
C TRP A 529 0.65 19.92 -6.08
N ASP A 530 1.56 20.60 -5.40
CA ASP A 530 1.33 21.77 -4.55
C ASP A 530 1.71 23.04 -5.35
N LEU A 531 0.86 23.39 -6.33
CA LEU A 531 1.08 24.47 -7.29
C LEU A 531 0.11 25.62 -7.07
#